data_16328e531c016e847d64a37b93f8ea84
#
_entry.id   16328e531c016e847d64a37b93f8ea84
#
_cell.length_a   1.000
_cell.length_b   1.000
_cell.length_c   1.000
_cell.angle_alpha   90.00
_cell.angle_beta   90.00
_cell.angle_gamma   90.00
#
_symmetry.space_group_name_H-M   'P 1'
#
loop_
_entity.id
_entity.type
_entity.pdbx_description
1 polymer ?
#
loop_
_entity_poly.entity_id
_entity_poly.type
_entity_poly.pdbx_seq_one_letter_code
_entity_poly.pdbx_strand_id
1 'polypeptide(L)'
;HLGDDSTADFMGYDDSAWRLVTLPHDWSVEHPFDLCNASGTGYLPGGTAWYRKHFTMPESVTGQRVRITFNGVYKHARIWINSNYLGERPYGYATFTHDITSFVRPGENVLCVRVEHNEVADSRWFTGSGIYRDVLLEISDPICFAVDGIFACTLSADEEKARISIRYETLGGDAAAFSLT
;
A
#
# COMPACT_ATOMS: atom_id res chain seq x y z
N HIS A 1 6.00 9.44 12.63
CA HIS A 1 6.34 10.84 12.87
C HIS A 1 5.26 11.74 12.29
N LEU A 2 4.68 12.63 13.10
CA LEU A 2 3.82 13.71 12.63
C LEU A 2 4.68 14.91 12.24
N GLY A 3 4.27 15.60 11.18
CA GLY A 3 5.03 16.68 10.57
C GLY A 3 5.73 16.25 9.28
N ASP A 4 6.17 17.22 8.51
CA ASP A 4 6.88 16.98 7.26
C ASP A 4 8.40 17.05 7.47
N ASP A 5 9.10 16.03 7.01
CA ASP A 5 10.56 15.96 6.98
C ASP A 5 11.00 15.42 5.63
N SER A 6 11.49 16.31 4.79
CA SER A 6 11.86 16.00 3.41
C SER A 6 13.05 15.03 3.27
N THR A 7 13.69 14.66 4.38
CA THR A 7 14.82 13.73 4.39
C THR A 7 14.43 12.33 4.90
N ALA A 8 13.18 12.17 5.35
CA ALA A 8 12.70 10.92 5.93
C ALA A 8 12.55 9.77 4.93
N ASP A 9 12.63 10.03 3.63
CA ASP A 9 12.66 9.03 2.57
C ASP A 9 14.04 8.36 2.42
N PHE A 10 15.10 8.95 2.98
CA PHE A 10 16.45 8.41 2.89
C PHE A 10 16.59 7.15 3.77
N MET A 11 17.14 6.07 3.20
CA MET A 11 17.30 4.79 3.89
C MET A 11 18.08 4.91 5.20
N GLY A 12 19.13 5.72 5.22
CA GLY A 12 19.99 5.95 6.39
C GLY A 12 19.49 7.04 7.36
N TYR A 13 18.24 7.49 7.22
CA TYR A 13 17.63 8.44 8.15
C TYR A 13 17.51 7.84 9.56
N ASP A 14 17.87 8.60 10.59
CA ASP A 14 17.73 8.18 11.98
C ASP A 14 16.29 8.38 12.48
N ASP A 15 15.54 7.30 12.52
CA ASP A 15 14.17 7.23 13.03
C ASP A 15 14.08 6.67 14.47
N SER A 16 15.19 6.57 15.17
CA SER A 16 15.26 6.00 16.53
C SER A 16 14.38 6.72 17.55
N ALA A 17 14.14 8.03 17.34
CA ALA A 17 13.25 8.83 18.16
C ALA A 17 11.77 8.77 17.74
N TRP A 18 11.44 8.02 16.69
CA TRP A 18 10.06 7.94 16.21
C TRP A 18 9.23 6.99 17.08
N ARG A 19 7.95 7.32 17.20
CA ARG A 19 6.99 6.49 17.93
C ARG A 19 6.70 5.20 17.14
N LEU A 20 6.75 4.07 17.83
CA LEU A 20 6.26 2.80 17.27
C LEU A 20 4.74 2.79 17.22
N VAL A 21 4.18 2.40 16.09
CA VAL A 21 2.74 2.23 15.87
C VAL A 21 2.44 0.87 15.26
N THR A 22 1.22 0.38 15.47
CA THR A 22 0.70 -0.83 14.82
C THR A 22 -0.28 -0.41 13.73
N LEU A 23 -0.21 -1.06 12.56
CA LEU A 23 -1.20 -0.88 11.50
C LEU A 23 -2.42 -1.80 11.73
N PRO A 24 -3.62 -1.35 11.38
CA PRO A 24 -4.02 -0.05 10.86
C PRO A 24 -3.79 1.10 11.84
N HIS A 25 -3.48 2.30 11.33
CA HIS A 25 -3.21 3.47 12.15
C HIS A 25 -3.83 4.74 11.54
N ASP A 26 -4.53 5.50 12.38
CA ASP A 26 -5.13 6.80 12.08
C ASP A 26 -4.68 7.78 13.17
N TRP A 27 -3.82 8.73 12.82
CA TRP A 27 -3.33 9.70 13.82
C TRP A 27 -4.39 10.71 14.24
N SER A 28 -5.41 10.97 13.41
CA SER A 28 -6.43 11.99 13.72
C SER A 28 -7.20 11.63 14.99
N VAL A 29 -7.56 10.35 15.17
CA VAL A 29 -8.34 9.88 16.34
C VAL A 29 -7.54 9.89 17.66
N GLU A 30 -6.25 10.09 17.60
CA GLU A 30 -5.39 10.18 18.78
C GLU A 30 -5.35 11.58 19.37
N HIS A 31 -5.96 12.56 18.70
CA HIS A 31 -6.01 13.95 19.11
C HIS A 31 -7.38 14.34 19.68
N PRO A 32 -7.44 15.34 20.56
CA PRO A 32 -8.72 15.87 21.03
C PRO A 32 -9.44 16.61 19.89
N PHE A 33 -10.78 16.67 19.99
CA PHE A 33 -11.59 17.52 19.12
C PHE A 33 -11.27 18.99 19.34
N ASP A 34 -11.13 19.73 18.25
CA ASP A 34 -10.89 21.18 18.31
C ASP A 34 -11.75 21.89 17.25
N LEU A 35 -12.45 22.96 17.67
CA LEU A 35 -13.28 23.77 16.78
C LEU A 35 -12.48 24.51 15.69
N CYS A 36 -11.17 24.61 15.84
CA CYS A 36 -10.27 25.13 14.80
C CYS A 36 -10.11 24.16 13.63
N ASN A 37 -10.42 22.88 13.83
CA ASN A 37 -10.39 21.87 12.77
C ASN A 37 -11.71 21.83 11.99
N ALA A 38 -11.67 21.32 10.79
CA ALA A 38 -12.83 21.26 9.91
C ALA A 38 -13.93 20.31 10.44
N SER A 39 -15.18 20.74 10.36
CA SER A 39 -16.32 19.88 10.70
C SER A 39 -16.42 18.65 9.78
N GLY A 40 -15.97 18.75 8.53
CA GLY A 40 -15.94 17.64 7.57
C GLY A 40 -15.02 16.51 8.02
N THR A 41 -13.97 16.80 8.77
CA THR A 41 -13.06 15.82 9.39
C THR A 41 -13.44 15.48 10.84
N GLY A 42 -14.66 15.78 11.25
CA GLY A 42 -15.14 15.52 12.62
C GLY A 42 -14.44 16.37 13.69
N TYR A 43 -13.95 17.58 13.35
CA TYR A 43 -13.16 18.46 14.23
C TYR A 43 -11.83 17.84 14.69
N LEU A 44 -11.32 16.81 13.98
CA LEU A 44 -10.02 16.20 14.23
C LEU A 44 -8.97 16.77 13.27
N PRO A 45 -7.68 16.79 13.66
CA PRO A 45 -6.62 17.36 12.81
C PRO A 45 -6.29 16.46 11.64
N GLY A 46 -6.06 17.06 10.48
CA GLY A 46 -5.37 16.47 9.36
C GLY A 46 -3.84 16.54 9.53
N GLY A 47 -3.14 16.95 8.45
CA GLY A 47 -1.72 17.19 8.47
C GLY A 47 -0.91 16.25 7.61
N THR A 48 0.39 16.19 7.87
CA THR A 48 1.33 15.29 7.19
C THR A 48 1.98 14.37 8.20
N ALA A 49 2.14 13.11 7.84
CA ALA A 49 2.87 12.15 8.65
C ALA A 49 3.75 11.25 7.79
N TRP A 50 4.83 10.77 8.39
CA TRP A 50 5.73 9.80 7.83
C TRP A 50 5.66 8.50 8.61
N TYR A 51 5.65 7.39 7.88
CA TYR A 51 5.80 6.03 8.38
C TYR A 51 7.08 5.43 7.83
N ARG A 52 7.81 4.71 8.68
CA ARG A 52 8.99 3.95 8.27
C ARG A 52 8.88 2.54 8.82
N LYS A 53 9.25 1.56 8.01
CA LYS A 53 9.28 0.15 8.38
C LYS A 53 10.59 -0.47 7.95
N HIS A 54 11.38 -0.87 8.93
CA HIS A 54 12.53 -1.73 8.73
C HIS A 54 12.06 -3.18 8.67
N PHE A 55 12.55 -3.93 7.70
CA PHE A 55 12.25 -5.35 7.57
C PHE A 55 13.40 -6.09 6.90
N THR A 56 13.57 -7.37 7.25
CA THR A 56 14.65 -8.21 6.73
C THR A 56 14.11 -9.18 5.70
N MET A 57 14.74 -9.25 4.53
CA MET A 57 14.44 -10.21 3.49
C MET A 57 15.46 -11.37 3.54
N PRO A 58 15.00 -12.63 3.35
CA PRO A 58 15.89 -13.78 3.30
C PRO A 58 16.71 -13.81 2.01
N GLU A 59 17.83 -14.54 2.00
CA GLU A 59 18.64 -14.76 0.79
C GLU A 59 17.84 -15.37 -0.37
N SER A 60 16.83 -16.17 -0.06
CA SER A 60 15.93 -16.80 -1.04
C SER A 60 15.07 -15.83 -1.83
N VAL A 61 15.02 -14.55 -1.44
CA VAL A 61 14.29 -13.52 -2.23
C VAL A 61 14.94 -13.26 -3.59
N THR A 62 16.23 -13.58 -3.71
CA THR A 62 16.97 -13.39 -4.97
C THR A 62 16.32 -14.21 -6.09
N GLY A 63 15.92 -13.52 -7.17
CA GLY A 63 15.24 -14.14 -8.30
C GLY A 63 13.73 -14.33 -8.12
N GLN A 64 13.19 -14.02 -6.95
CA GLN A 64 11.74 -14.00 -6.72
C GLN A 64 11.13 -12.64 -7.06
N ARG A 65 9.82 -12.63 -7.24
CA ARG A 65 9.04 -11.40 -7.40
C ARG A 65 8.55 -10.93 -6.04
N VAL A 66 8.70 -9.64 -5.78
CA VAL A 66 8.26 -9.04 -4.51
C VAL A 66 7.30 -7.89 -4.79
N ARG A 67 6.13 -7.92 -4.16
CA ARG A 67 5.11 -6.89 -4.28
C ARG A 67 4.71 -6.38 -2.90
N ILE A 68 4.37 -5.09 -2.83
CA ILE A 68 3.78 -4.49 -1.64
C ILE A 68 2.43 -3.90 -1.99
N THR A 69 1.40 -4.27 -1.23
CA THR A 69 0.02 -3.83 -1.44
C THR A 69 -0.46 -3.04 -0.24
N PHE A 70 -0.99 -1.85 -0.50
CA PHE A 70 -1.64 -1.00 0.48
C PHE A 70 -3.15 -1.08 0.26
N ASN A 71 -3.90 -1.59 1.23
CA ASN A 71 -5.36 -1.71 1.13
C ASN A 71 -6.09 -0.39 1.36
N GLY A 72 -5.42 0.60 1.94
CA GLY A 72 -5.95 1.94 2.10
C GLY A 72 -5.02 2.85 2.88
N VAL A 73 -4.74 4.02 2.29
CA VAL A 73 -3.94 5.10 2.88
C VAL A 73 -4.64 6.43 2.59
N TYR A 74 -5.05 7.15 3.60
CA TYR A 74 -5.74 8.41 3.43
C TYR A 74 -4.84 9.58 3.86
N LYS A 75 -4.39 10.40 2.91
CA LYS A 75 -4.42 10.36 1.43
C LYS A 75 -3.11 10.91 0.88
N HIS A 76 -3.00 11.13 -0.43
CA HIS A 76 -1.76 11.57 -1.08
C HIS A 76 -0.54 10.79 -0.61
N ALA A 77 -0.66 9.45 -0.61
CA ALA A 77 0.39 8.56 -0.20
C ALA A 77 1.55 8.57 -1.18
N ARG A 78 2.75 8.95 -0.76
CA ARG A 78 4.00 8.80 -1.50
C ARG A 78 4.82 7.70 -0.88
N ILE A 79 5.36 6.82 -1.70
CA ILE A 79 5.99 5.58 -1.27
C ILE A 79 7.43 5.51 -1.76
N TRP A 80 8.33 5.09 -0.88
CA TRP A 80 9.73 4.79 -1.20
C TRP A 80 10.14 3.44 -0.62
N ILE A 81 11.01 2.76 -1.31
CA ILE A 81 11.72 1.57 -0.82
C ILE A 81 13.24 1.78 -1.00
N ASN A 82 14.00 1.67 0.09
CA ASN A 82 15.45 1.87 0.07
C ASN A 82 15.86 3.17 -0.63
N SER A 83 15.19 4.28 -0.31
CA SER A 83 15.32 5.62 -0.92
C SER A 83 14.86 5.74 -2.38
N ASN A 84 14.34 4.68 -2.99
CA ASN A 84 13.82 4.73 -4.35
C ASN A 84 12.34 5.10 -4.34
N TYR A 85 11.98 6.19 -5.00
CA TYR A 85 10.59 6.63 -5.12
C TYR A 85 9.80 5.69 -6.04
N LEU A 86 8.68 5.15 -5.54
CA LEU A 86 7.82 4.21 -6.27
C LEU A 86 6.63 4.91 -6.92
N GLY A 87 6.21 6.04 -6.38
CA GLY A 87 5.07 6.78 -6.91
C GLY A 87 4.17 7.37 -5.82
N GLU A 88 3.10 8.02 -6.29
CA GLU A 88 2.08 8.63 -5.46
C GLU A 88 0.70 8.03 -5.75
N ARG A 89 -0.09 7.85 -4.69
CA ARG A 89 -1.51 7.52 -4.77
C ARG A 89 -2.31 8.63 -4.08
N PRO A 90 -2.93 9.55 -4.84
CA PRO A 90 -3.70 10.66 -4.28
C PRO A 90 -5.01 10.21 -3.63
N TYR A 91 -5.69 9.22 -4.22
CA TYR A 91 -7.01 8.76 -3.77
C TYR A 91 -6.89 7.77 -2.62
N GLY A 92 -7.55 8.10 -1.50
CA GLY A 92 -7.39 7.41 -0.23
C GLY A 92 -8.13 6.07 -0.10
N TYR A 93 -9.10 5.75 -0.96
CA TYR A 93 -9.97 4.57 -0.78
C TYR A 93 -9.64 3.38 -1.68
N ALA A 94 -8.76 3.55 -2.65
CA ALA A 94 -8.38 2.47 -3.55
C ALA A 94 -7.18 1.69 -3.00
N THR A 95 -7.25 0.36 -3.11
CA THR A 95 -6.09 -0.51 -2.98
C THR A 95 -5.11 -0.23 -4.11
N PHE A 96 -3.82 -0.28 -3.82
CA PHE A 96 -2.77 -0.15 -4.82
C PHE A 96 -1.56 -1.02 -4.48
N THR A 97 -0.89 -1.49 -5.52
CA THR A 97 0.24 -2.40 -5.41
C THR A 97 1.43 -1.84 -6.17
N HIS A 98 2.62 -1.97 -5.59
CA HIS A 98 3.89 -1.70 -6.27
C HIS A 98 4.69 -3.00 -6.39
N ASP A 99 5.24 -3.26 -7.58
CA ASP A 99 6.30 -4.25 -7.75
C ASP A 99 7.62 -3.63 -7.25
N ILE A 100 8.17 -4.21 -6.21
CA ILE A 100 9.40 -3.73 -5.57
C ILE A 100 10.58 -4.67 -5.79
N THR A 101 10.43 -5.64 -6.67
CA THR A 101 11.43 -6.70 -6.96
C THR A 101 12.83 -6.14 -7.22
N SER A 102 12.93 -5.09 -8.02
CA SER A 102 14.23 -4.48 -8.38
C SER A 102 14.83 -3.59 -7.29
N PHE A 103 14.10 -3.33 -6.23
CA PHE A 103 14.49 -2.36 -5.19
C PHE A 103 14.80 -3.02 -3.85
N VAL A 104 14.33 -4.25 -3.63
CA VAL A 104 14.63 -5.02 -2.41
C VAL A 104 15.86 -5.89 -2.60
N ARG A 105 16.51 -6.21 -1.48
CA ARG A 105 17.70 -7.04 -1.42
C ARG A 105 17.64 -7.96 -0.21
N PRO A 106 18.40 -9.06 -0.19
CA PRO A 106 18.64 -9.82 1.04
C PRO A 106 19.16 -8.91 2.15
N GLY A 107 18.80 -9.21 3.38
CA GLY A 107 19.12 -8.39 4.54
C GLY A 107 18.15 -7.23 4.75
N GLU A 108 18.63 -6.15 5.29
CA GLU A 108 17.81 -5.02 5.73
C GLU A 108 17.27 -4.19 4.55
N ASN A 109 16.00 -3.86 4.64
CA ASN A 109 15.27 -2.98 3.73
C ASN A 109 14.41 -2.00 4.53
N VAL A 110 14.17 -0.81 3.97
CA VAL A 110 13.39 0.25 4.59
C VAL A 110 12.29 0.73 3.66
N LEU A 111 11.05 0.55 4.08
CA LEU A 111 9.88 1.13 3.43
C LEU A 111 9.56 2.47 4.09
N CYS A 112 9.36 3.51 3.28
CA CYS A 112 8.92 4.82 3.75
C CYS A 112 7.61 5.20 3.07
N VAL A 113 6.69 5.76 3.85
CA VAL A 113 5.40 6.26 3.35
C VAL A 113 5.15 7.64 3.93
N ARG A 114 5.01 8.63 3.06
CA ARG A 114 4.52 9.96 3.42
C ARG A 114 3.05 10.04 3.10
N VAL A 115 2.26 10.42 4.09
CA VAL A 115 0.82 10.60 3.94
C VAL A 115 0.50 12.07 4.19
N GLU A 116 -0.26 12.69 3.30
CA GLU A 116 -0.63 14.09 3.38
C GLU A 116 -2.14 14.26 3.35
N HIS A 117 -2.70 14.77 4.43
CA HIS A 117 -4.11 15.10 4.58
C HIS A 117 -4.25 16.54 5.09
N ASN A 118 -3.90 17.50 4.21
CA ASN A 118 -3.85 18.93 4.56
C ASN A 118 -5.11 19.69 4.15
N GLU A 119 -6.05 19.09 3.42
CA GLU A 119 -7.28 19.77 3.02
C GLU A 119 -8.20 19.99 4.21
N VAL A 120 -8.75 21.19 4.27
CA VAL A 120 -9.63 21.63 5.38
C VAL A 120 -10.98 20.91 5.35
N ALA A 121 -11.51 20.61 4.17
CA ALA A 121 -12.77 19.90 4.02
C ALA A 121 -12.83 19.19 2.67
N ASP A 122 -12.43 17.93 2.62
CA ASP A 122 -12.37 17.13 1.41
C ASP A 122 -13.50 16.09 1.29
N SER A 123 -14.30 15.97 2.35
CA SER A 123 -15.46 15.06 2.40
C SER A 123 -16.56 15.60 3.32
N ARG A 124 -17.71 14.89 3.37
CA ARG A 124 -18.82 15.16 4.29
C ARG A 124 -18.92 14.11 5.41
N TRP A 125 -17.87 13.34 5.61
CA TRP A 125 -17.76 12.31 6.65
C TRP A 125 -16.33 12.27 7.18
N PHE A 126 -16.14 11.63 8.31
CA PHE A 126 -14.83 11.38 8.86
C PHE A 126 -14.07 10.38 7.98
N THR A 127 -12.90 10.79 7.48
CA THR A 127 -12.09 10.00 6.54
C THR A 127 -10.98 9.22 7.22
N GLY A 128 -10.55 9.65 8.40
CA GLY A 128 -9.30 9.23 9.00
C GLY A 128 -8.08 9.89 8.35
N SER A 129 -6.90 9.60 8.90
CA SER A 129 -5.62 10.11 8.39
C SER A 129 -4.52 9.09 8.66
N GLY A 130 -3.91 8.53 7.60
CA GLY A 130 -2.83 7.57 7.78
C GLY A 130 -2.99 6.29 6.97
N ILE A 131 -2.28 5.26 7.39
CA ILE A 131 -2.39 3.91 6.83
C ILE A 131 -3.51 3.18 7.59
N TYR A 132 -4.74 3.40 7.18
CA TYR A 132 -5.95 2.97 7.92
C TYR A 132 -6.40 1.54 7.59
N ARG A 133 -5.68 0.83 6.71
CA ARG A 133 -5.88 -0.59 6.38
C ARG A 133 -4.53 -1.32 6.34
N ASP A 134 -4.61 -2.63 6.12
CA ASP A 134 -3.44 -3.51 6.08
C ASP A 134 -2.47 -3.15 4.95
N VAL A 135 -1.20 -3.40 5.21
CA VAL A 135 -0.12 -3.40 4.21
C VAL A 135 0.42 -4.82 4.12
N LEU A 136 0.41 -5.38 2.92
CA LEU A 136 0.78 -6.76 2.64
C LEU A 136 2.06 -6.81 1.81
N LEU A 137 3.00 -7.65 2.23
CA LEU A 137 4.19 -7.99 1.47
C LEU A 137 4.00 -9.39 0.89
N GLU A 138 4.07 -9.51 -0.44
CA GLU A 138 3.94 -10.76 -1.16
C GLU A 138 5.27 -11.11 -1.82
N ILE A 139 5.71 -12.33 -1.63
CA ILE A 139 6.87 -12.93 -2.31
C ILE A 139 6.34 -14.11 -3.11
N SER A 140 6.62 -14.14 -4.39
CA SER A 140 6.16 -15.19 -5.31
C SER A 140 7.27 -15.62 -6.26
N ASP A 141 7.06 -16.74 -6.93
CA ASP A 141 7.93 -17.14 -8.01
C ASP A 141 7.96 -16.09 -9.13
N PRO A 142 9.04 -16.03 -9.92
CA PRO A 142 9.13 -15.11 -11.07
C PRO A 142 7.96 -15.26 -12.04
N ILE A 143 7.42 -16.49 -12.15
CA ILE A 143 6.23 -16.80 -12.92
C ILE A 143 5.04 -16.81 -11.95
N CYS A 144 4.16 -15.84 -12.07
CA CYS A 144 2.98 -15.71 -11.21
C CYS A 144 1.85 -14.98 -11.94
N PHE A 145 0.68 -14.94 -11.34
CA PHE A 145 -0.40 -14.10 -11.85
C PHE A 145 -0.08 -12.60 -11.68
N ALA A 146 -0.51 -11.81 -12.67
CA ALA A 146 -0.52 -10.35 -12.52
C ALA A 146 -1.46 -9.93 -11.36
N VAL A 147 -1.27 -8.72 -10.86
CA VAL A 147 -2.22 -8.12 -9.90
C VAL A 147 -3.58 -8.01 -10.59
N ASP A 148 -4.63 -8.48 -9.93
CA ASP A 148 -5.99 -8.58 -10.51
C ASP A 148 -6.04 -9.36 -11.84
N GLY A 149 -5.05 -10.21 -12.08
CA GLY A 149 -4.82 -10.91 -13.33
C GLY A 149 -5.76 -12.10 -13.59
N ILE A 150 -6.76 -12.36 -12.74
CA ILE A 150 -7.76 -13.43 -12.95
C ILE A 150 -9.14 -12.80 -13.04
N PHE A 151 -9.80 -12.99 -14.16
CA PHE A 151 -11.16 -12.53 -14.39
C PHE A 151 -12.07 -13.68 -14.79
N ALA A 152 -13.10 -13.94 -14.00
CA ALA A 152 -14.10 -14.97 -14.25
C ALA A 152 -15.48 -14.33 -14.45
N CYS A 153 -16.20 -14.73 -15.50
CA CYS A 153 -17.58 -14.30 -15.73
C CYS A 153 -18.44 -15.45 -16.28
N THR A 154 -19.72 -15.43 -15.90
CA THR A 154 -20.71 -16.34 -16.45
C THR A 154 -21.19 -15.82 -17.81
N LEU A 155 -21.01 -16.63 -18.85
CA LEU A 155 -21.49 -16.34 -20.22
C LEU A 155 -22.95 -16.74 -20.42
N SER A 156 -23.37 -17.85 -19.84
CA SER A 156 -24.75 -18.33 -19.83
C SER A 156 -24.95 -19.30 -18.66
N ALA A 157 -26.18 -19.38 -18.17
CA ALA A 157 -26.59 -20.36 -17.18
C ALA A 157 -28.05 -20.74 -17.42
N ASP A 158 -28.38 -22.02 -17.21
CA ASP A 158 -29.74 -22.57 -17.15
C ASP A 158 -29.87 -23.46 -15.90
N GLU A 159 -30.96 -24.20 -15.75
CA GLU A 159 -31.21 -25.05 -14.57
C GLU A 159 -30.25 -26.27 -14.48
N GLU A 160 -29.60 -26.64 -15.58
CA GLU A 160 -28.76 -27.85 -15.65
C GLU A 160 -27.27 -27.54 -15.72
N LYS A 161 -26.89 -26.39 -16.34
CA LYS A 161 -25.48 -26.06 -16.62
C LYS A 161 -25.20 -24.56 -16.65
N ALA A 162 -23.92 -24.23 -16.40
CA ALA A 162 -23.39 -22.89 -16.58
C ALA A 162 -22.14 -22.93 -17.48
N ARG A 163 -22.01 -21.90 -18.31
CA ARG A 163 -20.79 -21.67 -19.10
C ARG A 163 -20.07 -20.47 -18.50
N ILE A 164 -18.84 -20.70 -18.03
CA ILE A 164 -18.00 -19.69 -17.38
C ILE A 164 -16.80 -19.41 -18.28
N SER A 165 -16.49 -18.14 -18.47
CA SER A 165 -15.24 -17.68 -19.09
C SER A 165 -14.27 -17.28 -17.99
N ILE A 166 -13.05 -17.80 -18.05
CA ILE A 166 -11.96 -17.39 -17.18
C ILE A 166 -10.83 -16.85 -18.07
N ARG A 167 -10.44 -15.59 -17.83
CA ARG A 167 -9.25 -14.99 -18.42
C ARG A 167 -8.22 -14.82 -17.32
N TYR A 168 -6.97 -15.03 -17.65
CA TYR A 168 -5.87 -14.80 -16.73
C TYR A 168 -4.71 -14.10 -17.42
N GLU A 169 -3.97 -13.32 -16.66
CA GLU A 169 -2.73 -12.66 -17.05
C GLU A 169 -1.60 -13.12 -16.15
N THR A 170 -0.48 -13.51 -16.75
CA THR A 170 0.71 -13.99 -16.04
C THR A 170 1.90 -13.10 -16.31
N LEU A 171 2.82 -13.07 -15.35
CA LEU A 171 4.08 -12.37 -15.42
C LEU A 171 5.22 -13.41 -15.46
N GLY A 172 6.29 -13.09 -16.18
CA GLY A 172 7.56 -13.85 -16.15
C GLY A 172 7.59 -15.16 -16.97
N GLY A 173 6.55 -15.49 -17.71
CA GLY A 173 6.52 -16.71 -18.54
C GLY A 173 5.61 -16.60 -19.75
N ASP A 174 5.78 -17.52 -20.70
CA ASP A 174 4.88 -17.67 -21.85
C ASP A 174 3.57 -18.34 -21.42
N ALA A 175 2.45 -17.95 -22.04
CA ALA A 175 1.11 -18.51 -21.75
C ALA A 175 1.03 -20.04 -21.87
N ALA A 176 1.93 -20.66 -22.64
CA ALA A 176 2.02 -22.11 -22.80
C ALA A 176 2.60 -22.87 -21.59
N ALA A 177 3.14 -22.15 -20.59
CA ALA A 177 3.76 -22.75 -19.41
C ALA A 177 2.74 -23.10 -18.29
N PHE A 178 1.44 -22.83 -18.48
CA PHE A 178 0.41 -23.03 -17.47
C PHE A 178 -0.58 -24.12 -17.85
N SER A 179 -0.81 -25.04 -16.93
CA SER A 179 -1.91 -26.02 -16.99
C SER A 179 -2.95 -25.64 -15.94
N LEU A 180 -4.21 -25.50 -16.37
CA LEU A 180 -5.36 -25.40 -15.47
C LEU A 180 -5.92 -26.81 -15.28
N THR A 181 -5.85 -27.34 -14.08
CA THR A 181 -6.48 -28.61 -13.67
C THR A 181 -7.70 -28.35 -12.79
#